data_633018c994ed48157c2f70a2e57ce332
#
_entry.id   633018c994ed48157c2f70a2e57ce332
#
_cell.length_a   1.000
_cell.length_b   1.000
_cell.length_c   1.000
_cell.angle_alpha   90.00
_cell.angle_beta   90.00
_cell.angle_gamma   90.00
#
_symmetry.space_group_name_H-M   'P 1'
#
loop_
_entity.id
_entity.type
_entity.pdbx_description
1 polymer ?
#
loop_
_entity_poly.entity_id
_entity_poly.type
_entity_poly.pdbx_seq_one_letter_code
_entity_poly.pdbx_strand_id
1 'polypeptide(L)'
;QIDYVEGNGSRTIKGEWHFSRVLEGMAIQDVIILPDYEYGTTLRIFNPHTRAWDVAYGYAGKIIRLEARKQGEMIVLTCTGDENRKWVFVRIDDKKFHWQNVTVQNNGDWLINAEIVAERIR
;
A
#
# COMPACT_ATOMS: atom_id res chain seq x y z
N GLN A 1 -8.81 -7.89 8.39
CA GLN A 1 -9.97 -7.08 8.03
C GLN A 1 -9.55 -5.64 7.80
N ILE A 2 -10.11 -5.01 6.81
CA ILE A 2 -9.79 -3.61 6.51
C ILE A 2 -11.07 -2.82 6.24
N ASP A 3 -10.95 -1.51 6.49
CA ASP A 3 -11.95 -0.53 6.07
C ASP A 3 -11.24 0.40 5.09
N TYR A 4 -11.72 0.41 3.84
CA TYR A 4 -11.21 1.30 2.80
C TYR A 4 -12.14 2.50 2.71
N VAL A 5 -11.58 3.70 2.81
CA VAL A 5 -12.35 4.95 2.83
C VAL A 5 -11.87 5.85 1.70
N GLU A 6 -12.79 6.31 0.85
CA GLU A 6 -12.47 7.28 -0.18
C GLU A 6 -12.06 8.60 0.46
N GLY A 7 -11.24 9.38 -0.25
CA GLY A 7 -10.61 10.57 0.32
C GLY A 7 -11.54 11.58 0.94
N ASN A 8 -12.76 11.72 0.40
CA ASN A 8 -13.74 12.67 0.93
C ASN A 8 -14.67 12.03 1.98
N GLY A 9 -14.42 10.78 2.36
CA GLY A 9 -15.24 10.08 3.34
C GLY A 9 -16.60 9.65 2.83
N SER A 10 -16.86 9.80 1.52
CA SER A 10 -18.19 9.53 0.95
C SER A 10 -18.52 8.04 0.89
N ARG A 11 -17.55 7.17 1.04
CA ARG A 11 -17.74 5.74 0.83
C ARG A 11 -16.75 4.94 1.65
N THR A 12 -17.25 3.92 2.32
CA THR A 12 -16.42 2.98 3.07
C THR A 12 -16.70 1.58 2.56
N ILE A 13 -15.65 0.84 2.24
CA ILE A 13 -15.76 -0.54 1.78
C ILE A 13 -15.01 -1.43 2.77
N LYS A 14 -15.69 -2.44 3.26
CA LYS A 14 -15.07 -3.42 4.16
C LYS A 14 -14.47 -4.55 3.34
N GLY A 15 -13.29 -4.96 3.70
CA GLY A 15 -12.60 -5.99 2.96
C GLY A 15 -11.55 -6.72 3.77
N GLU A 16 -10.64 -7.38 3.05
CA GLU A 16 -9.58 -8.19 3.65
C GLU A 16 -8.27 -7.89 2.96
N TRP A 17 -7.18 -7.99 3.71
CA TRP A 17 -5.83 -7.82 3.17
C TRP A 17 -4.97 -8.91 3.81
N HIS A 18 -4.46 -9.80 2.98
CA HIS A 18 -3.69 -10.97 3.42
C HIS A 18 -2.25 -10.85 2.98
N PHE A 19 -1.33 -11.03 3.92
CA PHE A 19 0.11 -10.96 3.64
C PHE A 19 0.74 -12.33 3.87
N SER A 20 1.67 -12.71 3.00
CA SER A 20 2.40 -13.98 3.12
C SER A 20 3.85 -13.78 2.71
N ARG A 21 4.74 -14.53 3.36
CA ARG A 21 6.12 -14.61 2.92
C ARG A 21 6.20 -15.67 1.84
N VAL A 22 6.90 -15.37 0.75
CA VAL A 22 7.07 -16.28 -0.37
C VAL A 22 8.56 -16.35 -0.72
N LEU A 23 8.93 -17.27 -1.60
CA LEU A 23 10.31 -17.46 -2.02
C LEU A 23 11.24 -17.68 -0.82
N GLU A 24 10.80 -18.52 0.12
CA GLU A 24 11.55 -18.83 1.35
C GLU A 24 11.92 -17.59 2.16
N GLY A 25 11.01 -16.63 2.19
CA GLY A 25 11.19 -15.41 2.97
C GLY A 25 11.88 -14.26 2.24
N MET A 26 12.25 -14.47 0.98
CA MET A 26 12.94 -13.42 0.22
C MET A 26 12.00 -12.40 -0.39
N ALA A 27 10.70 -12.66 -0.34
CA ALA A 27 9.71 -11.75 -0.85
C ALA A 27 8.46 -11.79 0.01
N ILE A 28 7.63 -10.76 -0.12
CA ILE A 28 6.34 -10.68 0.55
C ILE A 28 5.29 -10.50 -0.53
N GLN A 29 4.25 -11.32 -0.47
CA GLN A 29 3.12 -11.17 -1.36
C GLN A 29 1.90 -10.85 -0.53
N ASP A 30 1.04 -9.97 -1.04
CA ASP A 30 -0.25 -9.75 -0.42
C ASP A 30 -1.37 -9.84 -1.44
N VAL A 31 -2.57 -10.06 -0.91
CA VAL A 31 -3.80 -10.06 -1.69
C VAL A 31 -4.77 -9.15 -0.96
N ILE A 32 -5.30 -8.16 -1.68
CA ILE A 32 -6.32 -7.27 -1.14
C ILE A 32 -7.65 -7.60 -1.81
N ILE A 33 -8.70 -7.69 -1.00
CA ILE A 33 -10.04 -8.02 -1.46
C ILE A 33 -10.99 -6.93 -0.96
N LEU A 34 -11.44 -6.10 -1.89
CA LEU A 34 -12.47 -5.09 -1.62
C LEU A 34 -13.66 -5.48 -2.47
N PRO A 35 -14.64 -6.21 -1.89
CA PRO A 35 -15.73 -6.80 -2.68
C PRO A 35 -16.45 -5.80 -3.57
N ASP A 36 -16.63 -6.18 -4.83
CA ASP A 36 -17.30 -5.39 -5.87
C ASP A 36 -16.61 -4.05 -6.16
N TYR A 37 -15.39 -3.87 -5.69
CA TYR A 37 -14.64 -2.65 -5.93
C TYR A 37 -13.26 -2.93 -6.52
N GLU A 38 -12.40 -3.66 -5.79
CA GLU A 38 -11.03 -3.91 -6.27
C GLU A 38 -10.48 -5.21 -5.69
N TYR A 39 -9.85 -5.99 -6.57
CA TYR A 39 -9.14 -7.22 -6.19
C TYR A 39 -7.73 -7.08 -6.71
N GLY A 40 -6.75 -7.12 -5.83
CA GLY A 40 -5.37 -6.91 -6.24
C GLY A 40 -4.39 -7.78 -5.51
N THR A 41 -3.18 -7.85 -6.06
CA THR A 41 -2.09 -8.57 -5.43
C THR A 41 -0.81 -7.78 -5.59
N THR A 42 0.02 -7.80 -4.56
CA THR A 42 1.30 -7.10 -4.56
C THR A 42 2.42 -8.09 -4.32
N LEU A 43 3.51 -7.92 -5.07
CA LEU A 43 4.74 -8.64 -4.81
C LEU A 43 5.81 -7.62 -4.43
N ARG A 44 6.50 -7.86 -3.30
CA ARG A 44 7.53 -6.98 -2.78
C ARG A 44 8.83 -7.76 -2.63
N ILE A 45 9.89 -7.29 -3.27
CA ILE A 45 11.20 -7.92 -3.22
C ILE A 45 12.23 -6.86 -2.84
N PHE A 46 13.05 -7.16 -1.83
CA PHE A 46 14.10 -6.25 -1.40
C PHE A 46 15.23 -6.22 -2.41
N ASN A 47 15.65 -5.04 -2.82
CA ASN A 47 16.75 -4.84 -3.75
C ASN A 47 17.98 -4.35 -2.97
N PRO A 48 19.02 -5.18 -2.80
CA PRO A 48 20.18 -4.77 -2.00
C PRO A 48 21.01 -3.68 -2.66
N HIS A 49 20.89 -3.49 -3.97
CA HIS A 49 21.64 -2.45 -4.67
C HIS A 49 21.09 -1.06 -4.37
N THR A 50 19.77 -0.93 -4.33
CA THR A 50 19.11 0.36 -4.03
C THR A 50 18.79 0.50 -2.56
N ARG A 51 18.84 -0.60 -1.81
CA ARG A 51 18.41 -0.67 -0.40
C ARG A 51 16.96 -0.27 -0.23
N ALA A 52 16.16 -0.62 -1.21
CA ALA A 52 14.75 -0.36 -1.21
C ALA A 52 14.01 -1.61 -1.64
N TRP A 53 12.71 -1.61 -1.48
CA TRP A 53 11.88 -2.71 -1.94
C TRP A 53 11.30 -2.37 -3.30
N ASP A 54 11.44 -3.28 -4.26
CA ASP A 54 10.77 -3.19 -5.53
C ASP A 54 9.39 -3.80 -5.38
N VAL A 55 8.37 -3.06 -5.77
CA VAL A 55 6.98 -3.41 -5.52
C VAL A 55 6.21 -3.40 -6.84
N ALA A 56 5.46 -4.46 -7.09
CA ALA A 56 4.58 -4.56 -8.24
C ALA A 56 3.17 -4.90 -7.75
N TYR A 57 2.21 -4.03 -8.03
CA TYR A 57 0.81 -4.22 -7.67
C TYR A 57 0.00 -4.47 -8.94
N GLY A 58 -0.69 -5.60 -8.97
CA GLY A 58 -1.53 -5.99 -10.11
C GLY A 58 -3.00 -5.98 -9.76
N TYR A 59 -3.79 -5.35 -10.62
CA TYR A 59 -5.24 -5.34 -10.47
C TYR A 59 -5.87 -4.90 -11.80
N ALA A 60 -7.05 -5.42 -12.09
CA ALA A 60 -7.87 -4.98 -13.24
C ALA A 60 -7.08 -4.94 -14.56
N GLY A 61 -6.18 -5.92 -14.76
CA GLY A 61 -5.40 -6.00 -15.99
C GLY A 61 -4.23 -5.05 -16.09
N LYS A 62 -3.87 -4.40 -14.97
CA LYS A 62 -2.77 -3.42 -14.91
C LYS A 62 -1.74 -3.82 -13.88
N ILE A 63 -0.53 -3.31 -14.05
CA ILE A 63 0.52 -3.45 -13.05
C ILE A 63 1.06 -2.05 -12.74
N ILE A 64 1.07 -1.70 -11.47
CA ILE A 64 1.67 -0.46 -10.99
C ILE A 64 2.96 -0.81 -10.28
N ARG A 65 4.05 -0.14 -10.64
CA ARG A 65 5.35 -0.37 -10.03
C ARG A 65 5.68 0.76 -9.08
N LEU A 66 6.22 0.39 -7.91
CA LEU A 66 6.58 1.35 -6.88
C LEU A 66 7.91 0.95 -6.26
N GLU A 67 8.55 1.93 -5.61
CA GLU A 67 9.74 1.68 -4.81
C GLU A 67 9.42 2.08 -3.37
N ALA A 68 9.68 1.18 -2.44
CA ALA A 68 9.34 1.41 -1.03
C ALA A 68 10.58 1.67 -0.21
N ARG A 69 10.54 2.73 0.59
CA ARG A 69 11.61 3.09 1.51
C ARG A 69 11.02 3.48 2.86
N LYS A 70 11.77 3.23 3.89
CA LYS A 70 11.39 3.66 5.23
C LYS A 70 11.75 5.13 5.40
N GLN A 71 10.81 5.93 5.90
CA GLN A 71 11.02 7.35 6.22
C GLN A 71 10.51 7.58 7.63
N GLY A 72 11.44 7.65 8.60
CA GLY A 72 11.05 7.70 10.00
C GLY A 72 10.30 6.43 10.37
N GLU A 73 9.10 6.58 10.86
CA GLU A 73 8.24 5.44 11.24
C GLU A 73 7.31 5.00 10.11
N MET A 74 7.37 5.70 8.98
CA MET A 74 6.52 5.38 7.84
C MET A 74 7.25 4.53 6.83
N ILE A 75 6.48 3.81 6.02
CA ILE A 75 6.99 3.16 4.81
C ILE A 75 6.33 3.85 3.65
N VAL A 76 7.13 4.48 2.79
CA VAL A 76 6.64 5.26 1.67
C VAL A 76 6.94 4.53 0.36
N LEU A 77 5.89 4.24 -0.40
CA LEU A 77 6.00 3.61 -1.70
C LEU A 77 5.74 4.68 -2.75
N THR A 78 6.75 4.96 -3.58
CA THR A 78 6.66 5.99 -4.61
C THR A 78 6.47 5.32 -5.96
N CYS A 79 5.49 5.78 -6.73
CA CYS A 79 5.22 5.21 -8.05
C CYS A 79 6.36 5.51 -9.00
N THR A 80 6.80 4.48 -9.71
CA THR A 80 7.81 4.64 -10.76
C THR A 80 7.19 5.41 -11.92
N GLY A 81 7.86 6.50 -12.32
CA GLY A 81 7.35 7.34 -13.40
C GLY A 81 6.40 8.45 -12.97
N ASP A 82 5.99 8.45 -11.70
CA ASP A 82 5.14 9.53 -11.18
C ASP A 82 5.43 9.68 -9.68
N GLU A 83 6.46 10.46 -9.37
CA GLU A 83 6.96 10.61 -8.01
C GLU A 83 5.97 11.33 -7.09
N ASN A 84 4.94 11.95 -7.64
CA ASN A 84 3.94 12.63 -6.83
C ASN A 84 2.85 11.68 -6.34
N ARG A 85 2.82 10.44 -6.83
CA ARG A 85 1.86 9.44 -6.37
C ARG A 85 2.56 8.50 -5.41
N LYS A 86 2.04 8.43 -4.19
CA LYS A 86 2.64 7.61 -3.14
C LYS A 86 1.58 6.83 -2.40
N TRP A 87 1.96 5.63 -1.98
CA TRP A 87 1.18 4.82 -1.04
C TRP A 87 2.01 4.76 0.24
N VAL A 88 1.39 5.03 1.37
CA VAL A 88 2.12 5.20 2.61
C VAL A 88 1.53 4.35 3.71
N PHE A 89 2.36 3.51 4.31
CA PHE A 89 2.02 2.90 5.59
C PHE A 89 2.41 3.91 6.65
N VAL A 90 1.43 4.65 7.14
CA VAL A 90 1.64 5.76 8.06
C VAL A 90 2.02 5.27 9.44
N ARG A 91 1.39 4.19 9.87
CA ARG A 91 1.61 3.60 11.18
C ARG A 91 1.38 2.11 11.11
N ILE A 92 2.29 1.35 11.71
CA ILE A 92 2.17 -0.11 11.76
C ILE A 92 2.45 -0.54 13.19
N ASP A 93 1.55 -1.33 13.78
CA ASP A 93 1.82 -1.98 15.06
C ASP A 93 1.37 -3.46 14.96
N ASP A 94 1.44 -4.18 16.08
CA ASP A 94 1.19 -5.62 16.08
C ASP A 94 -0.22 -6.00 15.64
N LYS A 95 -1.18 -5.13 15.83
CA LYS A 95 -2.59 -5.47 15.64
C LYS A 95 -3.25 -4.71 14.52
N LYS A 96 -2.70 -3.57 14.13
CA LYS A 96 -3.33 -2.74 13.11
C LYS A 96 -2.32 -1.86 12.39
N PHE A 97 -2.72 -1.39 11.22
CA PHE A 97 -1.93 -0.40 10.52
C PHE A 97 -2.86 0.58 9.79
N HIS A 98 -2.29 1.73 9.46
CA HIS A 98 -2.97 2.80 8.74
C HIS A 98 -2.22 3.06 7.44
N TRP A 99 -2.92 3.03 6.33
CA TRP A 99 -2.36 3.18 4.99
C TRP A 99 -3.09 4.29 4.26
N GLN A 100 -2.37 5.04 3.44
CA GLN A 100 -2.93 6.13 2.66
C GLN A 100 -2.44 6.09 1.22
N ASN A 101 -3.32 6.44 0.30
CA ASN A 101 -2.99 6.72 -1.08
C ASN A 101 -2.98 8.23 -1.20
N VAL A 102 -1.81 8.82 -1.52
CA VAL A 102 -1.65 10.27 -1.50
C VAL A 102 -1.10 10.80 -2.83
N THR A 103 -1.43 12.05 -3.11
CA THR A 103 -0.82 12.82 -4.19
C THR A 103 -0.08 13.99 -3.57
N VAL A 104 1.19 14.16 -3.94
CA VAL A 104 1.98 15.29 -3.47
C VAL A 104 1.62 16.48 -4.34
N GLN A 105 1.14 17.55 -3.71
CA GLN A 105 0.71 18.76 -4.41
C GLN A 105 1.90 19.68 -4.68
N ASN A 106 1.69 20.71 -5.53
CA ASN A 106 2.76 21.64 -5.90
C ASN A 106 3.39 22.35 -4.72
N ASN A 107 2.64 22.56 -3.65
CA ASN A 107 3.15 23.21 -2.44
C ASN A 107 3.83 22.23 -1.48
N GLY A 108 3.91 20.93 -1.85
CA GLY A 108 4.50 19.91 -1.01
C GLY A 108 3.54 19.22 -0.07
N ASP A 109 2.32 19.70 0.06
CA ASP A 109 1.32 19.06 0.93
C ASP A 109 0.80 17.77 0.28
N TRP A 110 0.39 16.83 1.12
CA TRP A 110 -0.16 15.56 0.67
C TRP A 110 -1.68 15.61 0.65
N LEU A 111 -2.25 15.32 -0.52
CA LEU A 111 -3.70 15.15 -0.66
C LEU A 111 -4.00 13.67 -0.50
N ILE A 112 -4.84 13.33 0.48
CA ILE A 112 -5.21 11.95 0.74
C ILE A 112 -6.36 11.55 -0.19
N ASN A 113 -6.07 10.61 -1.10
CA ASN A 113 -7.06 10.14 -2.06
C ASN A 113 -7.91 9.02 -1.46
N ALA A 114 -7.31 8.19 -0.62
CA ALA A 114 -7.99 7.07 0.03
C ALA A 114 -7.19 6.64 1.25
N GLU A 115 -7.86 5.99 2.18
CA GLU A 115 -7.23 5.47 3.39
C GLU A 115 -7.71 4.07 3.68
N ILE A 116 -6.84 3.29 4.30
CA ILE A 116 -7.20 1.97 4.80
C ILE A 116 -6.79 1.88 6.25
N VAL A 117 -7.72 1.47 7.09
CA VAL A 117 -7.43 1.09 8.47
C VAL A 117 -7.58 -0.43 8.51
N ALA A 118 -6.51 -1.09 8.87
CA ALA A 118 -6.47 -2.55 8.89
C ALA A 118 -6.32 -3.04 10.31
N GLU A 119 -7.05 -4.08 10.65
CA GLU A 119 -7.00 -4.70 11.96
C GLU A 119 -6.75 -6.18 11.77
N ARG A 120 -5.78 -6.72 12.53
CA ARG A 120 -5.44 -8.12 12.44
C ARG A 120 -6.57 -8.98 13.03
N ILE A 121 -6.95 -10.00 12.29
CA ILE A 121 -7.90 -11.00 12.76
C ILE A 121 -7.09 -12.01 13.53
N ARG A 122 -7.18 -12.00 14.81
CA ARG A 122 -6.48 -12.88 15.69
C ARG A 122 -5.02 -12.71 15.79
#